data_e64f66d3a69c55dc73f08f4640496067
#
_entry.id   e64f66d3a69c55dc73f08f4640496067
#
_cell.length_a   1.000
_cell.length_b   1.000
_cell.length_c   1.000
_cell.angle_alpha   90.00
_cell.angle_beta   90.00
_cell.angle_gamma   90.00
#
_symmetry.space_group_name_H-M   'P 1'
#
loop_
_entity.id
_entity.type
_entity.pdbx_description
1 polymer ?
#
loop_
_entity_poly.entity_id
_entity_poly.type
_entity_poly.pdbx_seq_one_letter_code
_entity_poly.pdbx_strand_id
1 'polypeptide(L)'
;MLPLGVTMFGERVADVFHPGDHGTTFGGNPVCCAGAVNILSRIDDRLLEGVRERSDYLRRTLQAAPGIRSVTGMGLMLGLEIDIPAREFAERALREGVLVTTAKQKIRLLPALNIPMELLKTAAQALVHCAAE
;
A
#
# COMPACT_ATOMS: atom_id res chain seq x y z
N MET A 1 9.23 6.81 12.58
CA MET A 1 8.85 5.47 12.08
C MET A 1 10.04 4.54 12.31
N LEU A 2 9.82 3.37 12.92
CA LEU A 2 10.87 2.39 13.19
C LEU A 2 10.79 1.29 12.12
N PRO A 3 11.90 0.95 11.42
CA PRO A 3 11.89 -0.08 10.39
C PRO A 3 11.87 -1.47 11.02
N LEU A 4 10.92 -2.30 10.62
CA LEU A 4 10.83 -3.70 11.00
C LEU A 4 10.19 -4.51 9.88
N GLY A 5 10.79 -5.66 9.55
CA GLY A 5 10.20 -6.68 8.70
C GLY A 5 10.09 -7.98 9.49
N VAL A 6 9.03 -8.73 9.26
CA VAL A 6 8.79 -10.04 9.89
C VAL A 6 8.44 -11.06 8.81
N THR A 7 9.06 -12.22 8.85
CA THR A 7 8.68 -13.38 8.03
C THR A 7 8.21 -14.48 8.97
N MET A 8 7.00 -14.96 8.76
CA MET A 8 6.44 -16.09 9.51
C MET A 8 6.51 -17.35 8.67
N PHE A 9 6.95 -18.44 9.29
CA PHE A 9 7.04 -19.76 8.66
C PHE A 9 5.93 -20.68 9.18
N GLY A 10 5.30 -21.41 8.27
CA GLY A 10 4.43 -22.53 8.65
C GLY A 10 5.24 -23.83 8.86
N GLU A 11 4.61 -24.85 9.40
CA GLU A 11 5.24 -26.14 9.75
C GLU A 11 6.05 -26.76 8.59
N ARG A 12 5.58 -26.63 7.36
CA ARG A 12 6.26 -27.22 6.19
C ARG A 12 7.67 -26.69 5.91
N VAL A 13 8.03 -25.54 6.46
CA VAL A 13 9.32 -24.87 6.24
C VAL A 13 10.01 -24.50 7.56
N ALA A 14 9.48 -24.97 8.69
CA ALA A 14 10.01 -24.62 10.00
C ALA A 14 11.47 -25.07 10.18
N ASP A 15 11.83 -26.22 9.61
CA ASP A 15 13.17 -26.84 9.75
C ASP A 15 14.10 -26.52 8.56
N VAL A 16 13.71 -25.59 7.66
CA VAL A 16 14.55 -25.23 6.49
C VAL A 16 15.73 -24.36 6.90
N PHE A 17 15.54 -23.50 7.90
CA PHE A 17 16.59 -22.61 8.39
C PHE A 17 17.22 -23.14 9.68
N HIS A 18 18.54 -23.14 9.73
CA HIS A 18 19.33 -23.50 10.89
C HIS A 18 20.06 -22.28 11.47
N PRO A 19 20.51 -22.36 12.74
CA PRO A 19 21.33 -21.30 13.32
C PRO A 19 22.55 -20.98 12.45
N GLY A 20 22.67 -19.72 12.04
CA GLY A 20 23.74 -19.23 11.17
C GLY A 20 23.39 -19.06 9.70
N ASP A 21 22.25 -19.58 9.21
CA ASP A 21 21.86 -19.48 7.80
C ASP A 21 21.43 -18.05 7.42
N HIS A 22 20.82 -17.34 8.35
CA HIS A 22 20.38 -15.98 8.14
C HIS A 22 20.45 -15.15 9.42
N GLY A 23 20.83 -13.87 9.28
CA GLY A 23 20.91 -12.95 10.40
C GLY A 23 21.05 -11.51 9.95
N THR A 24 20.78 -10.58 10.85
CA THR A 24 20.95 -9.16 10.65
C THR A 24 21.35 -8.50 11.97
N THR A 25 22.24 -7.51 11.91
CA THR A 25 22.76 -6.83 13.08
C THR A 25 21.67 -6.20 13.95
N PHE A 26 20.61 -5.66 13.34
CA PHE A 26 19.51 -5.00 14.04
C PHE A 26 18.21 -5.81 14.09
N GLY A 27 18.24 -7.07 13.63
CA GLY A 27 17.11 -7.98 13.69
C GLY A 27 16.65 -8.23 15.12
N GLY A 28 15.34 -8.24 15.35
CA GLY A 28 14.77 -8.42 16.68
C GLY A 28 15.02 -7.28 17.66
N ASN A 29 15.34 -6.08 17.16
CA ASN A 29 15.56 -4.91 18.01
C ASN A 29 14.35 -4.67 18.92
N PRO A 30 14.52 -4.62 20.27
CA PRO A 30 13.41 -4.56 21.21
C PRO A 30 12.53 -3.32 21.05
N VAL A 31 13.11 -2.18 20.67
CA VAL A 31 12.33 -0.94 20.46
C VAL A 31 11.42 -1.08 19.24
N CYS A 32 11.96 -1.63 18.14
CA CYS A 32 11.16 -1.88 16.94
C CYS A 32 10.09 -2.95 17.20
N CYS A 33 10.40 -4.00 17.94
CA CYS A 33 9.46 -5.06 18.30
C CYS A 33 8.33 -4.52 19.20
N ALA A 34 8.63 -3.70 20.21
CA ALA A 34 7.62 -3.05 21.04
C ALA A 34 6.69 -2.15 20.22
N GLY A 35 7.25 -1.38 19.28
CA GLY A 35 6.47 -0.59 18.34
C GLY A 35 5.56 -1.45 17.46
N ALA A 36 6.06 -2.56 16.95
CA ALA A 36 5.27 -3.51 16.14
C ALA A 36 4.12 -4.13 16.94
N VAL A 37 4.36 -4.58 18.16
CA VAL A 37 3.31 -5.13 19.05
C VAL A 37 2.22 -4.10 19.29
N ASN A 38 2.59 -2.84 19.57
CA ASN A 38 1.62 -1.76 19.76
C ASN A 38 0.77 -1.49 18.50
N ILE A 39 1.36 -1.56 17.31
CA ILE A 39 0.62 -1.37 16.05
C ILE A 39 -0.28 -2.58 15.77
N LEU A 40 0.23 -3.80 15.91
CA LEU A 40 -0.52 -5.02 15.66
C LEU A 40 -1.75 -5.15 16.57
N SER A 41 -1.64 -4.73 17.83
CA SER A 41 -2.78 -4.73 18.76
C SER A 41 -3.93 -3.78 18.37
N ARG A 42 -3.70 -2.87 17.41
CA ARG A 42 -4.71 -1.95 16.87
C ARG A 42 -5.29 -2.39 15.52
N ILE A 43 -4.74 -3.45 14.94
CA ILE A 43 -5.26 -4.02 13.70
C ILE A 43 -6.32 -5.04 14.08
N ASP A 44 -7.53 -4.55 14.26
CA ASP A 44 -8.72 -5.32 14.60
C ASP A 44 -9.63 -5.55 13.38
N ASP A 45 -10.67 -6.36 13.56
CA ASP A 45 -11.63 -6.67 12.48
C ASP A 45 -12.33 -5.43 11.96
N ARG A 46 -12.59 -4.43 12.80
CA ARG A 46 -13.22 -3.17 12.40
C ARG A 46 -12.32 -2.37 11.47
N LEU A 47 -11.02 -2.29 11.77
CA LEU A 47 -10.05 -1.64 10.90
C LEU A 47 -9.97 -2.39 9.56
N LEU A 48 -9.90 -3.72 9.60
CA LEU A 48 -9.80 -4.55 8.39
C LEU A 48 -11.06 -4.45 7.52
N GLU A 49 -12.25 -4.36 8.10
CA GLU A 49 -13.49 -4.09 7.36
C GLU A 49 -13.45 -2.73 6.68
N GLY A 50 -13.03 -1.69 7.40
CA GLY A 50 -12.83 -0.35 6.83
C GLY A 50 -11.77 -0.33 5.71
N VAL A 51 -10.75 -1.19 5.77
CA VAL A 51 -9.78 -1.35 4.67
C VAL A 51 -10.44 -1.98 3.44
N ARG A 52 -11.30 -2.99 3.60
CA ARG A 52 -12.05 -3.60 2.48
C ARG A 52 -12.94 -2.57 1.81
N GLU A 53 -13.73 -1.83 2.57
CA GLU A 53 -14.61 -0.77 2.06
C GLU A 53 -13.85 0.28 1.23
N ARG A 54 -12.73 0.77 1.76
CA ARG A 54 -11.85 1.75 1.08
C ARG A 54 -11.22 1.17 -0.19
N SER A 55 -10.77 -0.08 -0.11
CA SER A 55 -10.19 -0.80 -1.25
C SER A 55 -11.19 -0.97 -2.38
N ASP A 56 -12.41 -1.39 -2.06
CA ASP A 56 -13.48 -1.60 -3.04
C ASP A 56 -13.90 -0.29 -3.70
N TYR A 57 -13.95 0.80 -2.93
CA TYR A 57 -14.20 2.13 -3.48
C TYR A 57 -13.10 2.54 -4.46
N LEU A 58 -11.82 2.46 -4.06
CA LEU A 58 -10.69 2.83 -4.93
C LEU A 58 -10.67 2.00 -6.21
N ARG A 59 -10.83 0.69 -6.10
CA ARG A 59 -10.82 -0.21 -7.25
C ARG A 59 -11.91 0.13 -8.23
N ARG A 60 -13.15 0.26 -7.78
CA ARG A 60 -14.28 0.61 -8.66
C ARG A 60 -14.09 1.96 -9.33
N THR A 61 -13.66 2.97 -8.57
CA THR A 61 -13.48 4.34 -9.09
C THR A 61 -12.35 4.40 -10.10
N LEU A 62 -11.18 3.82 -9.78
CA LEU A 62 -10.00 3.93 -10.63
C LEU A 62 -10.08 3.00 -11.85
N GLN A 63 -10.71 1.82 -11.72
CA GLN A 63 -10.84 0.90 -12.84
C GLN A 63 -11.84 1.38 -13.90
N ALA A 64 -12.77 2.24 -13.52
CA ALA A 64 -13.71 2.87 -14.45
C ALA A 64 -13.13 4.14 -15.13
N ALA A 65 -11.97 4.62 -14.71
CA ALA A 65 -11.39 5.86 -15.21
C ALA A 65 -10.70 5.65 -16.57
N PRO A 66 -10.91 6.55 -17.55
CA PRO A 66 -10.12 6.55 -18.78
C PRO A 66 -8.64 6.76 -18.45
N GLY A 67 -7.74 6.14 -19.23
CA GLY A 67 -6.30 6.21 -19.01
C GLY A 67 -5.74 5.25 -17.94
N ILE A 68 -6.61 4.52 -17.20
CA ILE A 68 -6.21 3.47 -16.26
C ILE A 68 -6.56 2.10 -16.86
N ARG A 69 -5.54 1.31 -17.21
CA ARG A 69 -5.71 -0.01 -17.86
C ARG A 69 -6.08 -1.10 -16.88
N SER A 70 -5.46 -1.08 -15.70
CA SER A 70 -5.71 -2.09 -14.67
C SER A 70 -5.41 -1.58 -13.27
N VAL A 71 -6.10 -2.18 -12.28
CA VAL A 71 -5.87 -1.96 -10.84
C VAL A 71 -5.57 -3.31 -10.20
N THR A 72 -4.35 -3.49 -9.71
CA THR A 72 -3.86 -4.74 -9.08
C THR A 72 -3.47 -4.50 -7.64
N GLY A 73 -3.32 -5.55 -6.85
CA GLY A 73 -2.86 -5.46 -5.45
C GLY A 73 -3.84 -6.04 -4.45
N MET A 74 -3.66 -5.77 -3.16
CA MET A 74 -4.49 -6.25 -2.06
C MET A 74 -4.73 -5.12 -1.05
N GLY A 75 -5.94 -5.04 -0.50
CA GLY A 75 -6.32 -3.98 0.44
C GLY A 75 -6.03 -2.61 -0.17
N LEU A 76 -5.32 -1.76 0.57
CA LEU A 76 -4.95 -0.41 0.13
C LEU A 76 -3.56 -0.33 -0.55
N MET A 77 -2.86 -1.46 -0.69
CA MET A 77 -1.64 -1.53 -1.49
C MET A 77 -2.01 -1.85 -2.94
N LEU A 78 -2.20 -0.80 -3.75
CA LEU A 78 -2.68 -0.91 -5.13
C LEU A 78 -1.62 -0.45 -6.13
N GLY A 79 -1.58 -1.13 -7.27
CA GLY A 79 -0.78 -0.77 -8.44
C GLY A 79 -1.68 -0.44 -9.61
N LEU A 80 -1.50 0.73 -10.22
CA LEU A 80 -2.23 1.17 -11.40
C LEU A 80 -1.35 1.03 -12.63
N GLU A 81 -1.84 0.38 -13.66
CA GLU A 81 -1.32 0.49 -15.01
C GLU A 81 -2.03 1.63 -15.72
N ILE A 82 -1.26 2.55 -16.28
CA ILE A 82 -1.74 3.78 -16.87
C ILE A 82 -1.23 3.93 -18.31
N ASP A 83 -1.87 4.79 -19.09
CA ASP A 83 -1.53 4.99 -20.51
C ASP A 83 -0.31 5.90 -20.72
N ILE A 84 -0.02 6.78 -19.76
CA ILE A 84 1.11 7.72 -19.81
C ILE A 84 2.30 7.21 -18.97
N PRO A 85 3.51 7.77 -19.13
CA PRO A 85 4.65 7.41 -18.29
C PRO A 85 4.38 7.62 -16.80
N ALA A 86 4.74 6.63 -15.97
CA ALA A 86 4.47 6.67 -14.52
C ALA A 86 5.03 7.93 -13.82
N ARG A 87 6.17 8.43 -14.28
CA ARG A 87 6.76 9.66 -13.75
C ARG A 87 5.89 10.89 -14.05
N GLU A 88 5.39 11.00 -15.27
CA GLU A 88 4.53 12.10 -15.70
C GLU A 88 3.21 12.09 -14.89
N PHE A 89 2.59 10.92 -14.74
CA PHE A 89 1.41 10.77 -13.89
C PHE A 89 1.67 11.21 -12.45
N ALA A 90 2.81 10.80 -11.86
CA ALA A 90 3.17 11.17 -10.51
C ALA A 90 3.36 12.68 -10.35
N GLU A 91 3.92 13.36 -11.37
CA GLU A 91 4.07 14.81 -11.39
C GLU A 91 2.71 15.53 -11.52
N ARG A 92 1.77 14.99 -12.31
CA ARG A 92 0.37 15.48 -12.39
C ARG A 92 -0.34 15.31 -11.04
N ALA A 93 -0.28 14.12 -10.46
CA ALA A 93 -0.89 13.83 -9.16
C ALA A 93 -0.36 14.76 -8.05
N LEU A 94 0.95 15.06 -8.07
CA LEU A 94 1.54 16.00 -7.13
C LEU A 94 0.98 17.42 -7.27
N ARG A 95 0.74 17.88 -8.50
CA ARG A 95 0.09 19.20 -8.73
C ARG A 95 -1.34 19.25 -8.20
N GLU A 96 -2.04 18.11 -8.26
CA GLU A 96 -3.38 17.94 -7.69
C GLU A 96 -3.36 17.65 -6.16
N GLY A 97 -2.19 17.74 -5.52
CA GLY A 97 -2.03 17.55 -4.07
C GLY A 97 -2.02 16.08 -3.61
N VAL A 98 -1.83 15.12 -4.54
CA VAL A 98 -1.79 13.70 -4.23
C VAL A 98 -0.39 13.14 -4.44
N LEU A 99 0.24 12.67 -3.34
CA LEU A 99 1.53 11.99 -3.39
C LEU A 99 1.33 10.50 -3.74
N VAL A 100 1.94 10.08 -4.84
CA VAL A 100 1.99 8.67 -5.25
C VAL A 100 3.44 8.24 -5.42
N THR A 101 3.70 6.94 -5.44
CA THR A 101 5.01 6.39 -5.75
C THR A 101 4.97 5.60 -7.05
N THR A 102 6.11 5.55 -7.74
CA THR A 102 6.26 4.74 -8.95
C THR A 102 6.88 3.39 -8.63
N ALA A 103 6.45 2.34 -9.31
CA ALA A 103 7.04 1.02 -9.26
C ALA A 103 7.20 0.50 -10.70
N LYS A 104 8.39 0.67 -11.27
CA LYS A 104 8.65 0.48 -12.70
C LYS A 104 7.71 1.39 -13.54
N GLN A 105 6.80 0.79 -14.31
CA GLN A 105 5.81 1.51 -15.13
C GLN A 105 4.44 1.68 -14.45
N LYS A 106 4.31 1.24 -13.18
CA LYS A 106 3.05 1.34 -12.44
C LYS A 106 3.10 2.48 -11.43
N ILE A 107 1.94 3.06 -11.15
CA ILE A 107 1.73 3.91 -9.99
C ILE A 107 1.35 3.04 -8.81
N ARG A 108 1.99 3.25 -7.68
CA ARG A 108 1.68 2.55 -6.44
C ARG A 108 0.99 3.48 -5.47
N LEU A 109 -0.19 3.06 -5.03
CA LEU A 109 -0.95 3.68 -3.96
C LEU A 109 -0.72 2.91 -2.66
N LEU A 110 -0.48 3.62 -1.57
CA LEU A 110 -0.29 3.05 -0.24
C LEU A 110 -0.79 4.02 0.85
N PRO A 111 -2.07 4.38 0.84
CA PRO A 111 -2.61 5.26 1.87
C PRO A 111 -2.64 4.56 3.24
N ALA A 112 -2.76 5.34 4.31
CA ALA A 112 -2.93 4.80 5.65
C ALA A 112 -4.19 3.93 5.75
N LEU A 113 -4.14 2.83 6.51
CA LEU A 113 -5.26 1.89 6.65
C LEU A 113 -6.53 2.56 7.17
N ASN A 114 -6.38 3.59 7.99
CA ASN A 114 -7.45 4.37 8.60
C ASN A 114 -7.70 5.73 7.94
N ILE A 115 -7.23 5.94 6.71
CA ILE A 115 -7.46 7.20 5.99
C ILE A 115 -8.96 7.54 6.00
N PRO A 116 -9.36 8.79 6.32
CA PRO A 116 -10.75 9.20 6.23
C PRO A 116 -11.31 8.98 4.81
N MET A 117 -12.54 8.44 4.72
CA MET A 117 -13.16 8.13 3.44
C MET A 117 -13.27 9.36 2.53
N GLU A 118 -13.55 10.54 3.10
CA GLU A 118 -13.66 11.78 2.33
C GLU A 118 -12.34 12.21 1.69
N LEU A 119 -11.21 12.06 2.42
CA LEU A 119 -9.89 12.32 1.84
C LEU A 119 -9.55 11.29 0.74
N LEU A 120 -9.94 10.03 0.95
CA LEU A 120 -9.73 8.98 -0.05
C LEU A 120 -10.52 9.26 -1.33
N LYS A 121 -11.77 9.72 -1.21
CA LYS A 121 -12.60 10.13 -2.34
C LYS A 121 -11.99 11.29 -3.11
N THR A 122 -11.54 12.33 -2.40
CA THR A 122 -10.86 13.49 -3.00
C THR A 122 -9.62 13.06 -3.77
N ALA A 123 -8.78 12.23 -3.16
CA ALA A 123 -7.58 11.71 -3.82
C ALA A 123 -7.91 10.85 -5.04
N ALA A 124 -8.94 9.99 -4.96
CA ALA A 124 -9.36 9.17 -6.08
C ALA A 124 -9.85 10.02 -7.27
N GLN A 125 -10.62 11.08 -7.01
CA GLN A 125 -11.09 12.00 -8.05
C GLN A 125 -9.92 12.73 -8.73
N ALA A 126 -8.94 13.21 -7.96
CA ALA A 126 -7.74 13.82 -8.50
C ALA A 126 -6.94 12.84 -9.39
N LEU A 127 -6.79 11.58 -8.97
CA LEU A 127 -6.12 10.55 -9.78
C LEU A 127 -6.88 10.22 -11.08
N VAL A 128 -8.22 10.20 -11.04
CA VAL A 128 -9.06 10.03 -12.24
C VAL A 128 -8.84 11.21 -13.20
N HIS A 129 -8.80 12.42 -12.70
CA HIS A 129 -8.53 13.61 -13.51
C HIS A 129 -7.15 13.54 -14.17
N CYS A 130 -6.10 13.20 -13.41
CA CYS A 130 -4.74 13.04 -13.93
C CYS A 130 -4.62 11.96 -15.01
N ALA A 131 -5.47 10.94 -15.00
CA ALA A 131 -5.45 9.86 -15.98
C ALA A 131 -6.19 10.22 -17.27
N ALA A 132 -7.15 11.16 -17.22
CA ALA A 132 -7.98 11.56 -18.34
C ALA A 132 -7.34 12.66 -19.23
N GLU A 133 -6.34 13.37 -18.72
CA GLU A 133 -5.54 14.38 -19.44
C GLU A 133 -4.44 13.74 -20.32
#